data_ce788c316c18df3d5f2f54ba07b900c9
#
_entry.id   ce788c316c18df3d5f2f54ba07b900c9
#
_cell.length_a   1.000
_cell.length_b   1.000
_cell.length_c   1.000
_cell.angle_alpha   90.00
_cell.angle_beta   90.00
_cell.angle_gamma   90.00
#
_symmetry.space_group_name_H-M   'P 1'
#
loop_
_entity.id
_entity.type
_entity.pdbx_description
1 polymer ?
#
loop_
_entity_poly.entity_id
_entity_poly.type
_entity_poly.pdbx_seq_one_letter_code
_entity_poly.pdbx_strand_id
1 'polypeptide(L)'
;MSDIAGPGLLAKARTALTIAGGLYALAIGLVSIPYFQSHTLYLNAVRIPWFADFDAPERYGLAINKTYNFKIQTVDNETLGAWFILSESVYQTLPSHNTIPKPYISDALRTRPTILFFHGNAATRAFKVRIQHYTAFSSRLNANVLAIDYRGFAESTGTPSEEGLVRDARAAYEWLISSGAKGEDIIIMGHSLGTGVSARLAAQLSKEELAYRGVVLMSPFSSMTELVKTYSILGAVPLVRPLTMIPYAFNFITWALIHKFDTLSVVPQIKGKVLIAHAENDWDVPYTHSEVLFNAFLEPLLPNVDIPSDPVSTTKEDWSAFTAQIAARKNQRENIVTTTRLVNFGVVEEFVDRGGESLVNGEPVRGAEYWAAGRPGGGAPWQREVIFVKMLEGNHELVGVQEGLQDIIGRKFGLLQQPLAPLPPPPMSAPASAAPESDVGGSDASEAGGWSPLPSASERGEWTGAMTKVID
;
A
#
# COMPACT_ATOMS: atom_id res chain seq x y z
N MET A 1 38.14 52.07 24.62
CA MET A 1 37.52 51.30 23.53
C MET A 1 37.51 49.85 24.01
N SER A 2 36.40 49.36 24.56
CA SER A 2 36.26 47.99 25.03
C SER A 2 35.82 47.14 23.83
N ASP A 3 36.69 46.25 23.42
CA ASP A 3 36.39 45.23 22.39
C ASP A 3 35.19 44.41 22.85
N ILE A 4 34.06 44.62 22.24
CA ILE A 4 32.89 43.71 22.32
C ILE A 4 33.22 42.54 21.40
N ALA A 5 34.07 41.62 21.88
CA ALA A 5 34.25 40.33 21.22
C ALA A 5 32.89 39.59 21.30
N GLY A 6 32.22 39.45 20.17
CA GLY A 6 30.97 38.66 20.08
C GLY A 6 31.21 37.24 20.58
N PRO A 7 30.15 36.51 20.98
CA PRO A 7 30.27 35.16 21.52
C PRO A 7 31.00 34.25 20.53
N GLY A 8 32.01 33.52 21.01
CA GLY A 8 32.83 32.62 20.22
C GLY A 8 31.94 31.54 19.51
N LEU A 9 32.46 30.93 18.46
CA LEU A 9 31.77 29.91 17.64
C LEU A 9 31.08 28.83 18.50
N LEU A 10 31.74 28.32 19.52
CA LEU A 10 31.23 27.35 20.47
C LEU A 10 30.01 27.84 21.24
N ALA A 11 30.00 29.12 21.69
CA ALA A 11 28.87 29.69 22.37
C ALA A 11 27.66 29.84 21.43
N LYS A 12 27.89 30.26 20.19
CA LYS A 12 26.84 30.33 19.15
C LYS A 12 26.26 28.95 18.84
N ALA A 13 27.12 27.93 18.66
CA ALA A 13 26.71 26.56 18.43
C ALA A 13 25.87 25.97 19.59
N ARG A 14 26.32 26.22 20.84
CA ARG A 14 25.57 25.83 22.04
C ARG A 14 24.17 26.48 22.08
N THR A 15 24.09 27.78 21.84
CA THR A 15 22.83 28.51 21.80
C THR A 15 21.92 27.96 20.72
N ALA A 16 22.42 27.74 19.51
CA ALA A 16 21.65 27.16 18.39
C ALA A 16 21.10 25.76 18.74
N LEU A 17 21.93 24.88 19.31
CA LEU A 17 21.51 23.55 19.76
C LEU A 17 20.46 23.60 20.87
N THR A 18 20.61 24.53 21.82
CA THR A 18 19.61 24.70 22.90
C THR A 18 18.28 25.17 22.35
N ILE A 19 18.28 26.13 21.41
CA ILE A 19 17.05 26.60 20.74
C ILE A 19 16.43 25.47 19.94
N ALA A 20 17.22 24.74 19.12
CA ALA A 20 16.73 23.61 18.33
C ALA A 20 16.13 22.50 19.22
N GLY A 21 16.78 22.17 20.33
CA GLY A 21 16.27 21.22 21.33
C GLY A 21 14.96 21.68 21.97
N GLY A 22 14.88 22.97 22.32
CA GLY A 22 13.66 23.59 22.88
C GLY A 22 12.48 23.57 21.88
N LEU A 23 12.74 23.92 20.61
CA LEU A 23 11.73 23.86 19.54
C LEU A 23 11.28 22.43 19.26
N TYR A 24 12.21 21.48 19.28
CA TYR A 24 11.90 20.08 19.13
C TYR A 24 11.01 19.55 20.27
N ALA A 25 11.35 19.86 21.53
CA ALA A 25 10.55 19.48 22.69
C ALA A 25 9.15 20.12 22.65
N LEU A 26 9.05 21.39 22.23
CA LEU A 26 7.77 22.06 22.01
C LEU A 26 6.94 21.37 20.92
N ALA A 27 7.55 21.03 19.79
CA ALA A 27 6.87 20.32 18.68
C ALA A 27 6.32 18.97 19.15
N ILE A 28 7.10 18.17 19.88
CA ILE A 28 6.64 16.91 20.46
C ILE A 28 5.49 17.12 21.46
N GLY A 29 5.59 18.14 22.32
CA GLY A 29 4.52 18.52 23.24
C GLY A 29 3.22 18.88 22.51
N LEU A 30 3.31 19.65 21.44
CA LEU A 30 2.15 20.01 20.62
C LEU A 30 1.53 18.79 19.94
N VAL A 31 2.32 17.92 19.33
CA VAL A 31 1.82 16.70 18.65
C VAL A 31 1.23 15.69 19.67
N SER A 32 1.56 15.80 20.95
CA SER A 32 0.92 15.01 22.02
C SER A 32 -0.48 15.49 22.37
N ILE A 33 -0.89 16.70 21.94
CA ILE A 33 -2.24 17.23 22.12
C ILE A 33 -3.15 16.65 21.03
N PRO A 34 -4.34 16.10 21.36
CA PRO A 34 -5.25 15.43 20.42
C PRO A 34 -5.52 16.20 19.13
N TYR A 35 -5.80 17.48 19.26
CA TYR A 35 -6.10 18.35 18.12
C TYR A 35 -4.93 18.44 17.13
N PHE A 36 -3.73 18.75 17.60
CA PHE A 36 -2.55 18.86 16.74
C PHE A 36 -2.10 17.50 16.21
N GLN A 37 -2.25 16.44 17.03
CA GLN A 37 -1.95 15.08 16.60
C GLN A 37 -2.80 14.67 15.41
N SER A 38 -4.12 14.89 15.45
CA SER A 38 -5.02 14.57 14.35
C SER A 38 -4.67 15.35 13.10
N HIS A 39 -4.42 16.66 13.20
CA HIS A 39 -4.04 17.49 12.06
C HIS A 39 -2.69 17.10 11.46
N THR A 40 -1.73 16.64 12.27
CA THR A 40 -0.43 16.14 11.79
C THR A 40 -0.56 14.77 11.11
N LEU A 41 -1.41 13.90 11.64
CA LEU A 41 -1.62 12.58 11.07
C LEU A 41 -2.39 12.63 9.76
N TYR A 42 -3.53 13.32 9.75
CA TYR A 42 -4.42 13.32 8.60
C TYR A 42 -4.03 14.34 7.54
N LEU A 43 -3.37 15.44 7.91
CA LEU A 43 -3.02 16.56 7.03
C LEU A 43 -4.20 17.02 6.16
N ASN A 44 -5.41 16.89 6.66
CA ASN A 44 -6.65 17.16 5.94
C ASN A 44 -6.87 18.63 5.57
N ALA A 45 -6.11 19.55 6.19
CA ALA A 45 -6.04 20.97 5.80
C ALA A 45 -5.24 21.17 4.49
N VAL A 46 -4.40 20.21 4.09
CA VAL A 46 -3.61 20.25 2.85
C VAL A 46 -4.48 19.71 1.72
N ARG A 47 -5.21 20.59 1.03
CA ARG A 47 -6.23 20.25 0.03
C ARG A 47 -5.71 20.39 -1.41
N ILE A 48 -4.70 19.62 -1.78
CA ILE A 48 -4.15 19.64 -3.14
C ILE A 48 -5.01 18.78 -4.08
N PRO A 49 -5.39 19.28 -5.30
CA PRO A 49 -5.21 20.64 -5.78
C PRO A 49 -6.07 21.64 -5.01
N TRP A 50 -5.51 22.85 -4.79
CA TRP A 50 -6.23 23.92 -4.12
C TRP A 50 -7.41 24.38 -4.99
N PHE A 51 -8.56 24.63 -4.38
CA PHE A 51 -9.78 25.06 -5.09
C PHE A 51 -10.24 24.04 -6.15
N ALA A 52 -10.11 22.75 -5.85
CA ALA A 52 -10.54 21.69 -6.75
C ALA A 52 -12.03 21.83 -7.12
N ASP A 53 -12.30 21.75 -8.42
CA ASP A 53 -13.64 21.65 -8.96
C ASP A 53 -13.99 20.17 -9.16
N PHE A 54 -14.71 19.61 -8.21
CA PHE A 54 -15.02 18.17 -8.22
C PHE A 54 -16.12 17.79 -9.21
N ASP A 55 -16.86 18.78 -9.75
CA ASP A 55 -17.86 18.57 -10.78
C ASP A 55 -17.25 18.52 -12.19
N ALA A 56 -15.96 18.83 -12.30
CA ALA A 56 -15.20 18.79 -13.56
C ALA A 56 -13.97 17.87 -13.46
N PRO A 57 -14.14 16.55 -13.26
CA PRO A 57 -13.02 15.59 -13.09
C PRO A 57 -12.12 15.51 -14.34
N GLU A 58 -12.61 15.92 -15.50
CA GLU A 58 -11.85 16.00 -16.75
C GLU A 58 -10.66 16.96 -16.67
N ARG A 59 -10.76 18.01 -15.84
CA ARG A 59 -9.65 18.96 -15.61
C ARG A 59 -8.43 18.31 -14.98
N TYR A 60 -8.60 17.15 -14.38
CA TYR A 60 -7.55 16.39 -13.72
C TYR A 60 -7.03 15.22 -14.55
N GLY A 61 -7.57 15.02 -15.77
CA GLY A 61 -7.10 14.02 -16.72
C GLY A 61 -7.99 12.79 -16.87
N LEU A 62 -9.16 12.77 -16.24
CA LEU A 62 -10.16 11.73 -16.49
C LEU A 62 -10.91 12.03 -17.80
N ALA A 63 -11.44 10.99 -18.44
CA ALA A 63 -12.20 11.16 -19.69
C ALA A 63 -13.53 11.89 -19.45
N ILE A 64 -14.01 12.57 -20.47
CA ILE A 64 -15.24 13.38 -20.43
C ILE A 64 -16.43 12.48 -20.00
N ASN A 65 -17.16 12.91 -18.98
CA ASN A 65 -18.31 12.16 -18.45
C ASN A 65 -18.06 10.68 -18.07
N LYS A 66 -16.79 10.28 -17.85
CA LYS A 66 -16.45 8.96 -17.31
C LYS A 66 -16.68 8.87 -15.80
N THR A 67 -16.74 10.02 -15.14
CA THR A 67 -16.83 10.14 -13.68
C THR A 67 -18.10 10.88 -13.25
N TYR A 68 -18.77 10.33 -12.26
CA TYR A 68 -19.93 10.95 -11.61
C TYR A 68 -19.53 11.45 -10.22
N ASN A 69 -19.65 12.78 -10.01
CA ASN A 69 -19.48 13.41 -8.71
C ASN A 69 -20.78 13.36 -7.92
N PHE A 70 -20.73 12.95 -6.67
CA PHE A 70 -21.90 12.89 -5.79
C PHE A 70 -21.48 12.88 -4.31
N LYS A 71 -22.48 12.76 -3.42
CA LYS A 71 -22.25 12.73 -1.98
C LYS A 71 -22.86 11.48 -1.36
N ILE A 72 -22.16 10.91 -0.37
CA ILE A 72 -22.61 9.78 0.43
C ILE A 72 -22.87 10.27 1.85
N GLN A 73 -24.01 9.88 2.41
CA GLN A 73 -24.35 10.14 3.81
C GLN A 73 -23.88 8.98 4.69
N THR A 74 -23.24 9.30 5.79
CA THR A 74 -22.87 8.31 6.80
C THR A 74 -23.96 8.13 7.85
N VAL A 75 -23.91 7.03 8.61
CA VAL A 75 -24.87 6.73 9.68
C VAL A 75 -24.88 7.79 10.79
N ASP A 76 -23.78 8.50 10.97
CA ASP A 76 -23.61 9.58 11.96
C ASP A 76 -23.73 10.98 11.34
N ASN A 77 -24.47 11.09 10.21
CA ASN A 77 -24.88 12.30 9.52
C ASN A 77 -23.72 13.14 8.92
N GLU A 78 -22.56 12.56 8.68
CA GLU A 78 -21.55 13.22 7.88
C GLU A 78 -21.81 13.03 6.39
N THR A 79 -21.40 14.02 5.60
CA THR A 79 -21.54 14.02 4.14
C THR A 79 -20.16 13.88 3.50
N LEU A 80 -19.96 12.82 2.72
CA LEU A 80 -18.70 12.53 2.06
C LEU A 80 -18.77 12.89 0.59
N GLY A 81 -17.75 13.58 0.08
CA GLY A 81 -17.55 13.75 -1.36
C GLY A 81 -17.09 12.44 -1.99
N ALA A 82 -17.65 12.07 -3.13
CA ALA A 82 -17.38 10.82 -3.81
C ALA A 82 -17.34 10.97 -5.32
N TRP A 83 -16.45 10.19 -5.96
CA TRP A 83 -16.41 9.97 -7.39
C TRP A 83 -16.67 8.50 -7.71
N PHE A 84 -17.62 8.26 -8.60
CA PHE A 84 -17.80 6.96 -9.23
C PHE A 84 -17.28 7.03 -10.67
N ILE A 85 -16.23 6.27 -10.95
CA ILE A 85 -15.54 6.25 -12.24
C ILE A 85 -15.90 4.95 -12.94
N LEU A 86 -16.48 5.04 -14.14
CA LEU A 86 -16.85 3.89 -14.95
C LEU A 86 -15.62 3.13 -15.42
N SER A 87 -15.69 1.79 -15.43
CA SER A 87 -14.71 0.95 -16.13
C SER A 87 -14.68 1.30 -17.61
N GLU A 88 -13.54 1.09 -18.27
CA GLU A 88 -13.36 1.43 -19.68
C GLU A 88 -14.42 0.79 -20.58
N SER A 89 -14.68 -0.50 -20.41
CA SER A 89 -15.66 -1.21 -21.24
C SER A 89 -17.08 -0.68 -21.08
N VAL A 90 -17.48 -0.24 -19.88
CA VAL A 90 -18.80 0.38 -19.68
C VAL A 90 -18.83 1.78 -20.26
N TYR A 91 -17.76 2.57 -20.05
CA TYR A 91 -17.65 3.92 -20.60
C TYR A 91 -17.79 3.94 -22.12
N GLN A 92 -17.17 2.98 -22.82
CA GLN A 92 -17.23 2.85 -24.27
C GLN A 92 -18.62 2.46 -24.81
N THR A 93 -19.53 1.99 -23.96
CA THR A 93 -20.92 1.69 -24.34
C THR A 93 -21.86 2.88 -24.21
N LEU A 94 -21.42 4.00 -23.65
CA LEU A 94 -22.24 5.20 -23.53
C LEU A 94 -22.63 5.73 -24.92
N PRO A 95 -23.88 6.17 -25.10
CA PRO A 95 -24.38 6.64 -26.41
C PRO A 95 -23.59 7.80 -27.02
N SER A 96 -23.00 8.65 -26.20
CA SER A 96 -22.15 9.77 -26.62
C SER A 96 -21.27 10.25 -25.47
N HIS A 97 -20.23 11.00 -25.79
CA HIS A 97 -19.35 11.62 -24.78
C HIS A 97 -20.07 12.68 -23.91
N ASN A 98 -21.24 13.17 -24.35
CA ASN A 98 -22.06 14.09 -23.55
C ASN A 98 -23.07 13.38 -22.65
N THR A 99 -23.02 12.04 -22.57
CA THR A 99 -23.94 11.25 -21.76
C THR A 99 -23.53 11.32 -20.31
N ILE A 100 -24.43 11.77 -19.43
CA ILE A 100 -24.23 11.78 -17.98
C ILE A 100 -24.16 10.34 -17.47
N PRO A 101 -23.13 9.93 -16.70
CA PRO A 101 -22.93 8.53 -16.33
C PRO A 101 -23.91 8.01 -15.27
N LYS A 102 -24.58 8.89 -14.52
CA LYS A 102 -25.46 8.52 -13.40
C LYS A 102 -26.48 7.41 -13.70
N PRO A 103 -27.23 7.43 -14.81
CA PRO A 103 -28.21 6.37 -15.11
C PRO A 103 -27.57 5.00 -15.35
N TYR A 104 -26.28 4.95 -15.71
CA TYR A 104 -25.56 3.73 -16.07
C TYR A 104 -24.82 3.08 -14.90
N ILE A 105 -24.81 3.72 -13.73
CA ILE A 105 -24.07 3.22 -12.55
C ILE A 105 -24.56 1.85 -12.12
N SER A 106 -25.87 1.62 -12.05
CA SER A 106 -26.42 0.33 -11.64
C SER A 106 -26.04 -0.80 -12.62
N ASP A 107 -26.00 -0.50 -13.93
CA ASP A 107 -25.57 -1.45 -14.95
C ASP A 107 -24.06 -1.71 -14.87
N ALA A 108 -23.28 -0.67 -14.64
CA ALA A 108 -21.83 -0.78 -14.40
C ALA A 108 -21.53 -1.68 -13.21
N LEU A 109 -22.23 -1.51 -12.09
CA LEU A 109 -22.05 -2.31 -10.87
C LEU A 109 -22.44 -3.77 -11.05
N ARG A 110 -23.43 -4.07 -11.93
CA ARG A 110 -23.85 -5.45 -12.24
C ARG A 110 -22.93 -6.15 -13.23
N THR A 111 -22.24 -5.41 -14.08
CA THR A 111 -21.47 -5.98 -15.21
C THR A 111 -19.98 -6.02 -14.97
N ARG A 112 -19.47 -5.19 -14.08
CA ARG A 112 -18.02 -5.09 -13.81
C ARG A 112 -17.74 -5.03 -12.31
N PRO A 113 -16.63 -5.66 -11.87
CA PRO A 113 -16.15 -5.50 -10.50
C PRO A 113 -15.88 -4.02 -10.18
N THR A 114 -15.98 -3.69 -8.91
CA THR A 114 -15.77 -2.32 -8.42
C THR A 114 -14.67 -2.29 -7.39
N ILE A 115 -13.70 -1.40 -7.59
CA ILE A 115 -12.66 -1.08 -6.61
C ILE A 115 -13.19 0.03 -5.73
N LEU A 116 -13.37 -0.28 -4.44
CA LEU A 116 -13.63 0.70 -3.38
C LEU A 116 -12.29 1.20 -2.87
N PHE A 117 -11.92 2.41 -3.27
CA PHE A 117 -10.58 2.95 -3.07
C PHE A 117 -10.52 3.94 -1.90
N PHE A 118 -9.58 3.71 -1.00
CA PHE A 118 -9.27 4.53 0.17
C PHE A 118 -7.88 5.14 0.05
N HIS A 119 -7.83 6.45 -0.03
CA HIS A 119 -6.59 7.20 -0.25
C HIS A 119 -5.73 7.37 1.01
N GLY A 120 -4.48 7.77 0.82
CA GLY A 120 -3.54 8.15 1.88
C GLY A 120 -3.91 9.47 2.56
N ASN A 121 -3.06 9.93 3.50
CA ASN A 121 -3.23 11.21 4.17
C ASN A 121 -3.13 12.40 3.19
N ALA A 122 -3.44 13.61 3.68
CA ALA A 122 -3.41 14.86 2.91
C ALA A 122 -4.23 14.84 1.60
N ALA A 123 -4.21 15.95 0.87
CA ALA A 123 -4.76 16.14 -0.47
C ALA A 123 -6.25 15.71 -0.62
N THR A 124 -6.75 15.69 -1.85
CA THR A 124 -8.14 15.36 -2.18
C THR A 124 -8.21 14.21 -3.18
N ARG A 125 -9.42 13.64 -3.45
CA ARG A 125 -9.62 12.64 -4.51
C ARG A 125 -9.16 13.11 -5.90
N ALA A 126 -9.03 14.44 -6.12
CA ALA A 126 -8.51 15.02 -7.37
C ALA A 126 -6.98 15.12 -7.43
N PHE A 127 -6.25 14.61 -6.44
CA PHE A 127 -4.79 14.65 -6.43
C PHE A 127 -4.18 13.82 -7.58
N LYS A 128 -3.19 14.37 -8.27
CA LYS A 128 -2.62 13.82 -9.52
C LYS A 128 -2.30 12.32 -9.44
N VAL A 129 -1.64 11.89 -8.39
CA VAL A 129 -1.26 10.47 -8.24
C VAL A 129 -2.51 9.58 -8.05
N ARG A 130 -3.52 10.06 -7.34
CA ARG A 130 -4.81 9.35 -7.19
C ARG A 130 -5.54 9.21 -8.52
N ILE A 131 -5.49 10.25 -9.36
CA ILE A 131 -6.02 10.18 -10.74
C ILE A 131 -5.30 9.10 -11.55
N GLN A 132 -3.99 8.98 -11.43
CA GLN A 132 -3.23 7.91 -12.10
C GLN A 132 -3.68 6.52 -11.65
N HIS A 133 -3.92 6.32 -10.33
CA HIS A 133 -4.49 5.09 -9.81
C HIS A 133 -5.87 4.81 -10.42
N TYR A 134 -6.79 5.79 -10.40
CA TYR A 134 -8.15 5.61 -10.96
C TYR A 134 -8.12 5.28 -12.43
N THR A 135 -7.27 5.96 -13.21
CA THR A 135 -7.09 5.71 -14.64
C THR A 135 -6.58 4.29 -14.88
N ALA A 136 -5.55 3.87 -14.15
CA ALA A 136 -5.01 2.52 -14.24
C ALA A 136 -6.07 1.45 -13.91
N PHE A 137 -6.80 1.64 -12.83
CA PHE A 137 -7.81 0.66 -12.38
C PHE A 137 -9.01 0.61 -13.31
N SER A 138 -9.50 1.77 -13.78
CA SER A 138 -10.67 1.80 -14.66
C SER A 138 -10.37 1.38 -16.09
N SER A 139 -9.15 1.61 -16.60
CA SER A 139 -8.76 1.26 -17.96
C SER A 139 -8.09 -0.11 -18.01
N ARG A 140 -6.93 -0.29 -17.37
CA ARG A 140 -6.15 -1.54 -17.47
C ARG A 140 -6.83 -2.72 -16.77
N LEU A 141 -7.35 -2.52 -15.54
CA LEU A 141 -8.08 -3.57 -14.82
C LEU A 141 -9.54 -3.66 -15.24
N ASN A 142 -10.03 -2.70 -16.01
CA ASN A 142 -11.40 -2.63 -16.48
C ASN A 142 -12.44 -2.80 -15.35
N ALA A 143 -12.15 -2.21 -14.18
CA ALA A 143 -13.00 -2.18 -13.01
C ALA A 143 -13.61 -0.80 -12.80
N ASN A 144 -14.83 -0.71 -12.27
CA ASN A 144 -15.34 0.56 -11.77
C ASN A 144 -14.51 0.99 -10.55
N VAL A 145 -14.47 2.30 -10.27
CA VAL A 145 -13.78 2.81 -9.07
C VAL A 145 -14.73 3.72 -8.29
N LEU A 146 -14.93 3.42 -7.02
CA LEU A 146 -15.54 4.36 -6.07
C LEU A 146 -14.43 4.93 -5.20
N ALA A 147 -14.17 6.23 -5.34
CA ALA A 147 -13.21 6.98 -4.53
C ALA A 147 -13.94 8.01 -3.68
N ILE A 148 -13.70 8.02 -2.37
CA ILE A 148 -14.28 8.99 -1.42
C ILE A 148 -13.19 9.89 -0.86
N ASP A 149 -13.56 11.10 -0.48
CA ASP A 149 -12.79 11.88 0.50
C ASP A 149 -13.39 11.64 1.88
N TYR A 150 -12.56 11.25 2.85
CA TYR A 150 -13.01 11.01 4.22
C TYR A 150 -13.58 12.28 4.87
N ARG A 151 -14.31 12.10 5.97
CA ARG A 151 -14.75 13.24 6.79
C ARG A 151 -13.63 14.22 7.10
N GLY A 152 -13.93 15.51 6.93
CA GLY A 152 -12.98 16.61 7.12
C GLY A 152 -11.97 16.82 5.99
N PHE A 153 -11.95 15.96 4.96
CA PHE A 153 -11.15 16.16 3.75
C PHE A 153 -11.97 16.82 2.64
N ALA A 154 -11.31 17.57 1.77
CA ALA A 154 -11.91 18.23 0.62
C ALA A 154 -13.22 18.96 0.99
N GLU A 155 -14.34 18.52 0.41
CA GLU A 155 -15.69 19.04 0.66
C GLU A 155 -16.51 18.18 1.64
N SER A 156 -15.92 17.11 2.19
CA SER A 156 -16.56 16.26 3.18
C SER A 156 -16.70 16.98 4.51
N THR A 157 -17.84 16.80 5.19
CA THR A 157 -18.10 17.38 6.51
C THR A 157 -17.38 16.63 7.63
N GLY A 158 -17.44 17.15 8.84
CA GLY A 158 -16.92 16.50 10.04
C GLY A 158 -15.43 16.69 10.29
N THR A 159 -14.91 15.88 11.20
CA THR A 159 -13.50 15.88 11.62
C THR A 159 -12.95 14.47 11.54
N PRO A 160 -11.75 14.26 10.96
CA PRO A 160 -11.18 12.93 10.80
C PRO A 160 -10.81 12.31 12.15
N SER A 161 -11.15 11.03 12.29
CA SER A 161 -10.75 10.16 13.38
C SER A 161 -10.66 8.72 12.87
N GLU A 162 -9.92 7.87 13.58
CA GLU A 162 -9.74 6.47 13.18
C GLU A 162 -11.07 5.74 13.00
N GLU A 163 -11.96 5.81 14.00
CA GLU A 163 -13.29 5.23 13.91
C GLU A 163 -14.17 5.92 12.86
N GLY A 164 -14.04 7.25 12.73
CA GLY A 164 -14.78 8.03 11.74
C GLY A 164 -14.46 7.58 10.33
N LEU A 165 -13.18 7.42 9.98
CA LEU A 165 -12.75 6.95 8.66
C LEU A 165 -13.27 5.52 8.35
N VAL A 166 -13.38 4.66 9.37
CA VAL A 166 -13.96 3.32 9.19
C VAL A 166 -15.49 3.41 8.94
N ARG A 167 -16.20 4.33 9.62
CA ARG A 167 -17.63 4.59 9.33
C ARG A 167 -17.82 5.16 7.92
N ASP A 168 -16.92 6.03 7.46
CA ASP A 168 -16.93 6.55 6.09
C ASP A 168 -16.76 5.43 5.07
N ALA A 169 -15.79 4.55 5.30
CA ALA A 169 -15.55 3.38 4.47
C ALA A 169 -16.75 2.43 4.44
N ARG A 170 -17.40 2.23 5.60
CA ARG A 170 -18.63 1.43 5.69
C ARG A 170 -19.77 2.05 4.90
N ALA A 171 -19.99 3.35 5.01
CA ALA A 171 -21.02 4.04 4.26
C ALA A 171 -20.80 3.94 2.73
N ALA A 172 -19.54 4.00 2.28
CA ALA A 172 -19.19 3.81 0.87
C ALA A 172 -19.46 2.36 0.39
N TYR A 173 -19.15 1.35 1.20
CA TYR A 173 -19.50 -0.04 0.91
C TYR A 173 -21.01 -0.23 0.82
N GLU A 174 -21.78 0.27 1.78
CA GLU A 174 -23.23 0.18 1.82
C GLU A 174 -23.89 0.90 0.64
N TRP A 175 -23.30 2.03 0.22
CA TRP A 175 -23.77 2.73 -0.98
C TRP A 175 -23.61 1.86 -2.23
N LEU A 176 -22.47 1.15 -2.38
CA LEU A 176 -22.27 0.21 -3.50
C LEU A 176 -23.34 -0.90 -3.50
N ILE A 177 -23.57 -1.52 -2.34
CA ILE A 177 -24.55 -2.60 -2.20
C ILE A 177 -25.97 -2.07 -2.53
N SER A 178 -26.37 -0.94 -1.96
CA SER A 178 -27.68 -0.34 -2.21
C SER A 178 -27.88 0.14 -3.66
N SER A 179 -26.78 0.45 -4.36
CA SER A 179 -26.78 0.84 -5.78
C SER A 179 -26.76 -0.36 -6.73
N GLY A 180 -26.68 -1.61 -6.22
CA GLY A 180 -26.80 -2.84 -7.00
C GLY A 180 -25.52 -3.64 -7.19
N ALA A 181 -24.43 -3.27 -6.52
CA ALA A 181 -23.21 -4.10 -6.50
C ALA A 181 -23.45 -5.38 -5.69
N LYS A 182 -22.84 -6.47 -6.12
CA LYS A 182 -22.72 -7.68 -5.29
C LYS A 182 -21.45 -7.58 -4.46
N GLY A 183 -21.49 -8.02 -3.20
CA GLY A 183 -20.32 -7.98 -2.33
C GLY A 183 -19.12 -8.70 -2.93
N GLU A 184 -19.33 -9.89 -3.50
CA GLU A 184 -18.30 -10.67 -4.19
C GLU A 184 -17.66 -9.96 -5.40
N ASP A 185 -18.21 -8.84 -5.86
CA ASP A 185 -17.65 -8.01 -6.94
C ASP A 185 -16.94 -6.75 -6.43
N ILE A 186 -16.91 -6.52 -5.11
CA ILE A 186 -16.25 -5.37 -4.48
C ILE A 186 -14.85 -5.74 -4.02
N ILE A 187 -13.83 -5.05 -4.53
CA ILE A 187 -12.43 -5.12 -4.07
C ILE A 187 -12.18 -3.91 -3.18
N ILE A 188 -11.81 -4.15 -1.93
CA ILE A 188 -11.45 -3.09 -0.99
C ILE A 188 -9.97 -2.78 -1.19
N MET A 189 -9.64 -1.54 -1.56
CA MET A 189 -8.27 -1.17 -1.89
C MET A 189 -7.86 0.08 -1.13
N GLY A 190 -6.75 0.00 -0.41
CA GLY A 190 -6.20 1.12 0.34
C GLY A 190 -4.76 1.45 -0.04
N HIS A 191 -4.42 2.74 0.04
CA HIS A 191 -3.06 3.23 -0.10
C HIS A 191 -2.65 3.97 1.17
N SER A 192 -1.45 3.68 1.71
CA SER A 192 -0.89 4.35 2.88
C SER A 192 -1.89 4.35 4.06
N LEU A 193 -2.34 5.51 4.57
CA LEU A 193 -3.39 5.64 5.59
C LEU A 193 -4.63 4.80 5.24
N GLY A 194 -5.02 4.77 3.97
CA GLY A 194 -6.16 4.02 3.49
C GLY A 194 -6.04 2.50 3.69
N THR A 195 -4.83 1.97 3.89
CA THR A 195 -4.63 0.54 4.19
C THR A 195 -5.16 0.16 5.57
N GLY A 196 -4.95 1.03 6.57
CA GLY A 196 -5.52 0.85 7.90
C GLY A 196 -7.05 0.90 7.88
N VAL A 197 -7.63 1.80 7.07
CA VAL A 197 -9.08 1.89 6.85
C VAL A 197 -9.61 0.63 6.15
N SER A 198 -8.96 0.20 5.07
CA SER A 198 -9.31 -0.99 4.30
C SER A 198 -9.27 -2.28 5.13
N ALA A 199 -8.22 -2.47 5.91
CA ALA A 199 -8.07 -3.64 6.77
C ALA A 199 -9.16 -3.70 7.85
N ARG A 200 -9.50 -2.57 8.49
CA ARG A 200 -10.56 -2.49 9.49
C ARG A 200 -11.94 -2.72 8.89
N LEU A 201 -12.24 -2.13 7.72
CA LEU A 201 -13.49 -2.41 7.01
C LEU A 201 -13.60 -3.89 6.67
N ALA A 202 -12.56 -4.49 6.09
CA ALA A 202 -12.55 -5.92 5.73
C ALA A 202 -12.73 -6.83 6.96
N ALA A 203 -12.09 -6.50 8.09
CA ALA A 203 -12.27 -7.22 9.33
C ALA A 203 -13.72 -7.12 9.86
N GLN A 204 -14.32 -5.92 9.79
CA GLN A 204 -15.72 -5.69 10.18
C GLN A 204 -16.67 -6.49 9.28
N LEU A 205 -16.52 -6.40 7.95
CA LEU A 205 -17.34 -7.18 7.01
C LEU A 205 -17.17 -8.68 7.21
N SER A 206 -15.94 -9.15 7.44
CA SER A 206 -15.64 -10.56 7.73
C SER A 206 -16.32 -11.06 9.01
N LYS A 207 -16.36 -10.22 10.05
CA LYS A 207 -17.04 -10.53 11.31
C LYS A 207 -18.55 -10.59 11.14
N GLU A 208 -19.10 -9.74 10.29
CA GLU A 208 -20.53 -9.68 9.97
C GLU A 208 -20.94 -10.67 8.86
N GLU A 209 -19.99 -11.47 8.35
CA GLU A 209 -20.19 -12.43 7.24
C GLU A 209 -20.69 -11.78 5.95
N LEU A 210 -20.36 -10.49 5.74
CA LEU A 210 -20.67 -9.77 4.53
C LEU A 210 -19.61 -9.99 3.47
N ALA A 211 -20.05 -10.24 2.23
CA ALA A 211 -19.17 -10.60 1.13
C ALA A 211 -18.35 -9.40 0.63
N TYR A 212 -17.11 -9.67 0.25
CA TYR A 212 -16.24 -8.82 -0.57
C TYR A 212 -15.31 -9.71 -1.38
N ARG A 213 -14.84 -9.27 -2.55
CA ARG A 213 -13.96 -10.07 -3.43
C ARG A 213 -12.58 -10.30 -2.82
N GLY A 214 -12.06 -9.31 -2.11
CA GLY A 214 -10.81 -9.34 -1.37
C GLY A 214 -10.28 -7.94 -1.09
N VAL A 215 -9.07 -7.90 -0.51
CA VAL A 215 -8.43 -6.68 -0.02
C VAL A 215 -7.08 -6.49 -0.70
N VAL A 216 -6.77 -5.26 -1.09
CA VAL A 216 -5.44 -4.85 -1.60
C VAL A 216 -4.91 -3.72 -0.71
N LEU A 217 -3.74 -3.94 -0.12
CA LEU A 217 -3.06 -2.98 0.76
C LEU A 217 -1.78 -2.52 0.07
N MET A 218 -1.74 -1.26 -0.38
CA MET A 218 -0.60 -0.66 -1.07
C MET A 218 0.20 0.24 -0.13
N SER A 219 1.49 -0.02 0.05
CA SER A 219 2.38 0.65 1.00
C SER A 219 1.78 0.71 2.42
N PRO A 220 1.35 -0.44 3.00
CA PRO A 220 0.73 -0.44 4.31
C PRO A 220 1.75 -0.26 5.44
N PHE A 221 1.26 0.23 6.58
CA PHE A 221 1.97 0.20 7.85
C PHE A 221 1.30 -0.78 8.82
N SER A 222 2.09 -1.40 9.70
CA SER A 222 1.62 -2.39 10.66
C SER A 222 0.77 -1.77 11.78
N SER A 223 1.20 -0.61 12.29
CA SER A 223 0.45 0.27 13.19
C SER A 223 1.07 1.66 13.19
N MET A 224 0.31 2.67 13.60
CA MET A 224 0.85 4.02 13.77
C MET A 224 1.95 4.06 14.83
N THR A 225 1.84 3.23 15.86
CA THR A 225 2.86 3.10 16.91
C THR A 225 4.21 2.65 16.35
N GLU A 226 4.21 1.65 15.47
CA GLU A 226 5.44 1.18 14.82
C GLU A 226 5.92 2.15 13.73
N LEU A 227 4.99 2.76 12.98
CA LEU A 227 5.34 3.75 11.98
C LEU A 227 6.09 4.94 12.59
N VAL A 228 5.62 5.47 13.72
CA VAL A 228 6.29 6.61 14.41
C VAL A 228 7.74 6.27 14.81
N LYS A 229 8.06 4.99 15.11
CA LYS A 229 9.44 4.57 15.41
C LYS A 229 10.37 4.66 14.21
N THR A 230 9.84 4.35 13.04
CA THR A 230 10.62 4.20 11.81
C THR A 230 10.53 5.42 10.91
N TYR A 231 9.52 6.28 11.12
CA TYR A 231 9.23 7.42 10.26
C TYR A 231 10.36 8.45 10.25
N SER A 232 10.77 8.83 9.05
CA SER A 232 11.74 9.88 8.80
C SER A 232 11.18 10.86 7.79
N ILE A 233 11.26 12.17 8.08
CA ILE A 233 10.86 13.20 7.11
C ILE A 233 11.79 13.11 5.90
N LEU A 234 11.23 12.93 4.71
CA LEU A 234 11.96 12.79 3.44
C LEU A 234 13.05 11.70 3.49
N GLY A 235 12.84 10.66 4.30
CA GLY A 235 13.83 9.59 4.47
C GLY A 235 15.13 9.99 5.21
N ALA A 236 15.32 11.27 5.53
CA ALA A 236 16.59 11.80 6.03
C ALA A 236 16.55 12.20 7.51
N VAL A 237 15.46 12.79 8.00
CA VAL A 237 15.37 13.34 9.36
C VAL A 237 14.44 12.47 10.22
N PRO A 238 14.99 11.62 11.10
CA PRO A 238 14.18 10.78 11.98
C PRO A 238 13.48 11.64 13.04
N LEU A 239 12.14 11.66 13.02
CA LEU A 239 11.35 12.52 13.91
C LEU A 239 11.43 12.10 15.38
N VAL A 240 11.30 10.82 15.67
CA VAL A 240 11.15 10.30 17.03
C VAL A 240 12.36 9.50 17.48
N ARG A 241 13.20 9.06 16.56
CA ARG A 241 14.41 8.27 16.86
C ARG A 241 15.34 8.91 17.91
N PRO A 242 15.56 10.24 17.97
CA PRO A 242 16.33 10.84 19.04
C PRO A 242 15.74 10.61 20.45
N LEU A 243 14.41 10.48 20.55
CA LEU A 243 13.72 10.25 21.84
C LEU A 243 13.84 8.79 22.31
N THR A 244 14.17 7.84 21.44
CA THR A 244 14.44 6.47 21.88
C THR A 244 15.68 6.37 22.76
N MET A 245 16.56 7.37 22.72
CA MET A 245 17.73 7.47 23.61
C MET A 245 17.38 7.97 25.01
N ILE A 246 16.17 8.49 25.23
CA ILE A 246 15.71 9.00 26.52
C ILE A 246 14.78 7.95 27.13
N PRO A 247 15.13 7.37 28.29
CA PRO A 247 14.29 6.38 28.97
C PRO A 247 12.86 6.88 29.13
N TYR A 248 11.88 6.04 28.83
CA TYR A 248 10.44 6.30 28.92
C TYR A 248 9.85 7.36 27.97
N ALA A 249 10.64 8.21 27.30
CA ALA A 249 10.12 9.23 26.40
C ALA A 249 9.33 8.62 25.24
N PHE A 250 9.82 7.53 24.67
CA PHE A 250 9.12 6.80 23.62
C PHE A 250 7.79 6.18 24.10
N ASN A 251 7.78 5.60 25.31
CA ASN A 251 6.56 5.03 25.90
C ASN A 251 5.50 6.11 26.13
N PHE A 252 5.91 7.31 26.52
CA PHE A 252 5.02 8.46 26.67
C PHE A 252 4.37 8.85 25.32
N ILE A 253 5.16 8.94 24.24
CA ILE A 253 4.65 9.29 22.91
C ILE A 253 3.63 8.24 22.43
N THR A 254 3.97 6.96 22.52
CA THR A 254 3.08 5.87 22.09
C THR A 254 1.83 5.76 22.95
N TRP A 255 1.93 6.07 24.24
CA TRP A 255 0.78 6.19 25.13
C TRP A 255 -0.13 7.37 24.76
N ALA A 256 0.45 8.50 24.35
CA ALA A 256 -0.29 9.69 23.93
C ALA A 256 -0.94 9.56 22.54
N LEU A 257 -0.60 8.52 21.75
CA LEU A 257 -1.22 8.30 20.44
C LEU A 257 -2.69 7.90 20.59
N ILE A 258 -3.58 8.71 20.01
CA ILE A 258 -5.02 8.48 20.02
C ILE A 258 -5.42 7.58 18.86
N HIS A 259 -4.90 7.86 17.65
CA HIS A 259 -5.20 7.13 16.43
C HIS A 259 -4.07 6.14 16.16
N LYS A 260 -4.28 4.88 16.50
CA LYS A 260 -3.25 3.85 16.43
C LYS A 260 -3.22 3.11 15.11
N PHE A 261 -4.35 3.05 14.40
CA PHE A 261 -4.50 2.27 13.17
C PHE A 261 -3.74 0.95 13.26
N ASP A 262 -3.98 0.20 14.33
CA ASP A 262 -3.33 -1.08 14.57
C ASP A 262 -3.88 -2.13 13.61
N THR A 263 -3.23 -2.20 12.43
CA THR A 263 -3.58 -3.15 11.38
C THR A 263 -3.26 -4.58 11.80
N LEU A 264 -2.19 -4.78 12.60
CA LEU A 264 -1.84 -6.12 13.11
C LEU A 264 -2.95 -6.74 13.92
N SER A 265 -3.64 -5.95 14.76
CA SER A 265 -4.72 -6.46 15.63
C SER A 265 -5.95 -6.96 14.85
N VAL A 266 -6.15 -6.50 13.62
CA VAL A 266 -7.29 -6.89 12.78
C VAL A 266 -6.96 -7.96 11.73
N VAL A 267 -5.67 -8.23 11.46
CA VAL A 267 -5.20 -9.29 10.55
C VAL A 267 -5.91 -10.62 10.77
N PRO A 268 -6.04 -11.13 12.00
CA PRO A 268 -6.71 -12.40 12.25
C PRO A 268 -8.17 -12.45 11.81
N GLN A 269 -8.84 -11.30 11.76
CA GLN A 269 -10.28 -11.18 11.49
C GLN A 269 -10.59 -11.09 9.98
N ILE A 270 -9.59 -10.74 9.15
CA ILE A 270 -9.78 -10.61 7.71
C ILE A 270 -9.86 -11.99 7.07
N LYS A 271 -10.99 -12.28 6.43
CA LYS A 271 -11.24 -13.52 5.68
C LYS A 271 -11.12 -13.25 4.18
N GLY A 272 -10.85 -14.30 3.41
CA GLY A 272 -10.75 -14.20 1.97
C GLY A 272 -9.38 -13.76 1.46
N LYS A 273 -9.33 -13.24 0.24
CA LYS A 273 -8.08 -12.91 -0.46
C LYS A 273 -7.50 -11.58 0.02
N VAL A 274 -6.21 -11.57 0.35
CA VAL A 274 -5.46 -10.36 0.74
C VAL A 274 -4.21 -10.24 -0.11
N LEU A 275 -4.01 -9.09 -0.74
CA LEU A 275 -2.77 -8.76 -1.44
C LEU A 275 -2.14 -7.54 -0.76
N ILE A 276 -0.89 -7.70 -0.35
CA ILE A 276 -0.05 -6.66 0.22
C ILE A 276 0.99 -6.30 -0.84
N ALA A 277 1.12 -5.03 -1.20
CA ALA A 277 2.10 -4.55 -2.17
C ALA A 277 2.96 -3.44 -1.58
N HIS A 278 4.28 -3.53 -1.73
CA HIS A 278 5.22 -2.53 -1.23
C HIS A 278 6.46 -2.43 -2.12
N ALA A 279 6.99 -1.21 -2.28
CA ALA A 279 8.25 -0.99 -2.98
C ALA A 279 9.43 -0.97 -2.00
N GLU A 280 10.55 -1.57 -2.36
CA GLU A 280 11.78 -1.54 -1.53
C GLU A 280 12.33 -0.11 -1.39
N ASN A 281 12.10 0.75 -2.38
CA ASN A 281 12.50 2.14 -2.38
C ASN A 281 11.43 3.10 -1.79
N ASP A 282 10.53 2.60 -0.94
CA ASP A 282 9.63 3.42 -0.14
C ASP A 282 10.40 4.03 1.05
N TRP A 283 10.62 5.34 1.01
CA TRP A 283 11.33 6.09 2.04
C TRP A 283 10.42 6.65 3.13
N ASP A 284 9.10 6.69 2.87
CA ASP A 284 8.11 7.21 3.82
C ASP A 284 7.66 6.12 4.80
N VAL A 285 7.33 4.94 4.28
CA VAL A 285 6.96 3.76 5.06
C VAL A 285 7.86 2.60 4.66
N PRO A 286 8.77 2.13 5.52
CA PRO A 286 9.63 1.00 5.19
C PRO A 286 8.83 -0.27 4.84
N TYR A 287 9.23 -0.99 3.81
CA TYR A 287 8.55 -2.23 3.35
C TYR A 287 8.51 -3.32 4.43
N THR A 288 9.36 -3.22 5.47
CA THR A 288 9.35 -4.12 6.62
C THR A 288 8.01 -4.16 7.36
N HIS A 289 7.20 -3.09 7.30
CA HIS A 289 5.83 -3.09 7.81
C HIS A 289 4.95 -4.10 7.07
N SER A 290 5.12 -4.22 5.75
CA SER A 290 4.42 -5.22 4.95
C SER A 290 4.87 -6.64 5.25
N GLU A 291 6.18 -6.86 5.47
CA GLU A 291 6.71 -8.16 5.88
C GLU A 291 6.13 -8.58 7.24
N VAL A 292 6.03 -7.65 8.19
CA VAL A 292 5.40 -7.90 9.50
C VAL A 292 3.92 -8.30 9.34
N LEU A 293 3.16 -7.60 8.48
CA LEU A 293 1.76 -7.93 8.20
C LEU A 293 1.62 -9.29 7.52
N PHE A 294 2.44 -9.58 6.50
CA PHE A 294 2.43 -10.88 5.83
C PHE A 294 2.74 -12.02 6.79
N ASN A 295 3.77 -11.85 7.63
CA ASN A 295 4.13 -12.82 8.64
C ASN A 295 3.04 -13.00 9.71
N ALA A 296 2.30 -11.94 10.06
CA ALA A 296 1.18 -12.05 10.99
C ALA A 296 0.02 -12.92 10.44
N PHE A 297 -0.21 -12.88 9.12
CA PHE A 297 -1.13 -13.82 8.48
C PHE A 297 -0.62 -15.25 8.46
N LEU A 298 0.70 -15.44 8.33
CA LEU A 298 1.35 -16.75 8.26
C LEU A 298 1.56 -17.40 9.66
N GLU A 299 1.70 -16.58 10.69
CA GLU A 299 2.05 -17.00 12.07
C GLU A 299 1.22 -18.18 12.58
N PRO A 300 -0.13 -18.19 12.43
CA PRO A 300 -0.96 -19.28 12.90
C PRO A 300 -0.70 -20.65 12.23
N LEU A 301 -0.02 -20.64 11.08
CA LEU A 301 0.28 -21.85 10.29
C LEU A 301 1.67 -22.43 10.59
N LEU A 302 2.44 -21.76 11.46
CA LEU A 302 3.81 -22.14 11.77
C LEU A 302 3.88 -22.78 13.17
N PRO A 303 4.79 -23.77 13.39
CA PRO A 303 5.04 -24.32 14.71
C PRO A 303 5.47 -23.25 15.71
N ASN A 304 5.05 -23.40 16.96
CA ASN A 304 5.54 -22.55 18.04
C ASN A 304 7.03 -22.76 18.28
N VAL A 305 7.68 -21.70 18.77
CA VAL A 305 9.06 -21.73 19.25
C VAL A 305 9.06 -21.26 20.69
N ASP A 306 9.48 -22.16 21.59
CA ASP A 306 9.62 -21.85 23.01
C ASP A 306 10.94 -21.16 23.24
N ILE A 307 10.89 -19.83 23.44
CA ILE A 307 12.09 -19.04 23.71
C ILE A 307 12.52 -19.28 25.15
N PRO A 308 13.77 -19.73 25.39
CA PRO A 308 14.29 -19.89 26.75
C PRO A 308 14.18 -18.59 27.54
N SER A 309 13.60 -18.66 28.74
CA SER A 309 13.33 -17.48 29.58
C SER A 309 14.60 -16.82 30.12
N ASP A 310 15.68 -17.58 30.32
CA ASP A 310 16.98 -17.11 30.78
C ASP A 310 18.09 -17.76 29.98
N PRO A 311 18.76 -17.01 29.08
CA PRO A 311 19.84 -17.54 28.25
C PRO A 311 21.05 -18.06 29.06
N VAL A 312 21.24 -17.59 30.30
CA VAL A 312 22.40 -17.96 31.15
C VAL A 312 22.19 -19.30 31.84
N SER A 313 20.95 -19.59 32.25
CA SER A 313 20.58 -20.84 32.91
C SER A 313 20.10 -21.95 31.99
N THR A 314 19.96 -21.66 30.67
CA THR A 314 19.46 -22.60 29.66
C THR A 314 20.45 -23.76 29.45
N THR A 315 19.97 -24.98 29.52
CA THR A 315 20.80 -26.19 29.33
C THR A 315 21.16 -26.38 27.86
N LYS A 316 22.16 -27.23 27.58
CA LYS A 316 22.54 -27.58 26.20
C LYS A 316 21.41 -28.28 25.47
N GLU A 317 20.63 -29.06 26.18
CA GLU A 317 19.45 -29.78 25.70
C GLU A 317 18.36 -28.80 25.28
N ASP A 318 18.07 -27.76 26.09
CA ASP A 318 17.09 -26.72 25.80
C ASP A 318 17.51 -25.90 24.56
N TRP A 319 18.79 -25.55 24.44
CA TRP A 319 19.30 -24.88 23.24
C TRP A 319 19.19 -25.75 21.99
N SER A 320 19.42 -27.05 22.10
CA SER A 320 19.24 -27.99 20.99
C SER A 320 17.78 -28.09 20.57
N ALA A 321 16.86 -28.18 21.55
CA ALA A 321 15.41 -28.18 21.31
C ALA A 321 14.94 -26.88 20.63
N PHE A 322 15.35 -25.73 21.14
CA PHE A 322 15.07 -24.42 20.55
C PHE A 322 15.55 -24.32 19.10
N THR A 323 16.79 -24.76 18.84
CA THR A 323 17.35 -24.75 17.47
C THR A 323 16.55 -25.68 16.53
N ALA A 324 16.13 -26.85 17.03
CA ALA A 324 15.30 -27.78 16.26
C ALA A 324 13.91 -27.18 15.95
N GLN A 325 13.28 -26.48 16.90
CA GLN A 325 12.01 -25.78 16.69
C GLN A 325 12.14 -24.67 15.64
N ILE A 326 13.22 -23.87 15.66
CA ILE A 326 13.51 -22.86 14.65
C ILE A 326 13.66 -23.52 13.26
N ALA A 327 14.41 -24.62 13.18
CA ALA A 327 14.59 -25.34 11.92
C ALA A 327 13.27 -25.92 11.39
N ALA A 328 12.44 -26.51 12.27
CA ALA A 328 11.13 -27.01 11.92
C ALA A 328 10.20 -25.89 11.39
N ARG A 329 10.21 -24.72 12.07
CA ARG A 329 9.45 -23.54 11.64
C ARG A 329 9.89 -23.02 10.28
N LYS A 330 11.19 -22.94 10.03
CA LYS A 330 11.75 -22.54 8.73
C LYS A 330 11.31 -23.51 7.63
N ASN A 331 11.46 -24.81 7.85
CA ASN A 331 11.06 -25.84 6.90
C ASN A 331 9.55 -25.76 6.60
N GLN A 332 8.73 -25.56 7.62
CA GLN A 332 7.29 -25.39 7.44
C GLN A 332 6.95 -24.15 6.62
N ARG A 333 7.62 -23.01 6.88
CA ARG A 333 7.47 -21.79 6.06
C ARG A 333 7.79 -22.08 4.59
N GLU A 334 8.92 -22.73 4.32
CA GLU A 334 9.35 -23.08 2.95
C GLU A 334 8.36 -24.03 2.24
N ASN A 335 7.67 -24.89 2.98
CA ASN A 335 6.63 -25.79 2.44
C ASN A 335 5.31 -25.07 2.16
N ILE A 336 4.95 -24.05 2.94
CA ILE A 336 3.67 -23.35 2.84
C ILE A 336 3.76 -22.17 1.86
N VAL A 337 4.86 -21.42 1.88
CA VAL A 337 5.01 -20.17 1.11
C VAL A 337 5.64 -20.47 -0.23
N THR A 338 4.91 -20.17 -1.29
CA THR A 338 5.44 -20.17 -2.65
C THR A 338 6.11 -18.82 -2.92
N THR A 339 7.37 -18.84 -3.34
CA THR A 339 8.13 -17.65 -3.68
C THR A 339 8.43 -17.60 -5.17
N THR A 340 7.99 -16.58 -5.86
CA THR A 340 8.25 -16.33 -7.28
C THR A 340 9.09 -15.07 -7.45
N ARG A 341 10.25 -15.19 -8.08
CA ARG A 341 11.11 -14.05 -8.45
C ARG A 341 10.75 -13.58 -9.85
N LEU A 342 10.40 -12.30 -9.98
CA LEU A 342 10.12 -11.65 -11.25
C LEU A 342 11.30 -10.73 -11.60
N VAL A 343 11.99 -11.06 -12.68
CA VAL A 343 13.21 -10.35 -13.12
C VAL A 343 12.92 -8.86 -13.32
N ASN A 344 13.75 -8.00 -12.77
CA ASN A 344 13.64 -6.52 -12.82
C ASN A 344 12.36 -5.93 -12.22
N PHE A 345 11.55 -6.74 -11.51
CA PHE A 345 10.33 -6.26 -10.88
C PHE A 345 10.33 -6.47 -9.37
N GLY A 346 10.64 -7.68 -8.89
CA GLY A 346 10.62 -7.97 -7.47
C GLY A 346 10.34 -9.43 -7.11
N VAL A 347 9.74 -9.63 -5.96
CA VAL A 347 9.42 -10.95 -5.41
C VAL A 347 7.95 -11.01 -5.05
N VAL A 348 7.31 -12.11 -5.37
CA VAL A 348 5.95 -12.45 -4.94
C VAL A 348 6.02 -13.66 -4.02
N GLU A 349 5.58 -13.50 -2.79
CA GLU A 349 5.38 -14.57 -1.82
C GLU A 349 3.88 -14.80 -1.61
N GLU A 350 3.44 -16.04 -1.62
CA GLU A 350 2.01 -16.35 -1.46
C GLU A 350 1.78 -17.67 -0.73
N PHE A 351 0.68 -17.71 0.00
CA PHE A 351 0.21 -18.94 0.65
C PHE A 351 -1.31 -18.97 0.76
N VAL A 352 -1.84 -20.16 1.02
CA VAL A 352 -3.27 -20.39 1.22
C VAL A 352 -3.49 -20.96 2.63
N ASP A 353 -4.32 -20.27 3.42
CA ASP A 353 -4.81 -20.73 4.70
C ASP A 353 -6.24 -21.28 4.54
N ARG A 354 -6.43 -22.55 4.85
CA ARG A 354 -7.70 -23.28 4.69
C ARG A 354 -8.50 -23.41 5.98
N GLY A 355 -8.19 -22.62 6.99
CA GLY A 355 -8.98 -22.48 8.21
C GLY A 355 -9.34 -23.80 8.89
N GLY A 356 -8.39 -24.45 9.54
CA GLY A 356 -8.63 -25.60 10.40
C GLY A 356 -8.17 -26.97 9.86
N GLU A 357 -7.56 -27.04 8.68
CA GLU A 357 -7.00 -28.29 8.12
C GLU A 357 -5.45 -28.36 8.16
N SER A 358 -4.80 -27.37 8.75
CA SER A 358 -3.34 -27.42 8.89
C SER A 358 -2.95 -28.41 9.98
N LEU A 359 -2.72 -29.65 9.59
CA LEU A 359 -2.11 -30.67 10.42
C LEU A 359 -0.61 -30.71 10.17
N VAL A 360 0.20 -30.50 11.18
CA VAL A 360 1.64 -30.81 11.16
C VAL A 360 1.84 -32.12 11.93
N ASN A 361 2.32 -33.14 11.23
CA ASN A 361 2.51 -34.51 11.78
C ASN A 361 1.25 -35.15 12.38
N GLY A 362 0.05 -34.79 11.88
CA GLY A 362 -1.22 -35.35 12.37
C GLY A 362 -1.79 -34.62 13.61
N GLU A 363 -1.09 -33.63 14.15
CA GLU A 363 -1.56 -32.78 15.26
C GLU A 363 -2.09 -31.45 14.71
N PRO A 364 -3.24 -30.93 15.22
CA PRO A 364 -3.75 -29.62 14.82
C PRO A 364 -2.77 -28.54 15.28
N VAL A 365 -2.33 -27.71 14.34
CA VAL A 365 -1.54 -26.51 14.67
C VAL A 365 -2.41 -25.56 15.49
N ARG A 366 -1.83 -24.90 16.51
CA ARG A 366 -2.52 -23.95 17.41
C ARG A 366 -3.33 -22.86 16.70
N GLY A 367 -3.06 -22.63 15.42
CA GLY A 367 -3.86 -21.78 14.55
C GLY A 367 -5.34 -22.21 14.47
N ALA A 368 -5.64 -23.50 14.53
CA ALA A 368 -7.01 -24.00 14.51
C ALA A 368 -7.81 -23.56 15.75
N GLU A 369 -7.21 -23.53 16.94
CA GLU A 369 -7.87 -23.08 18.17
C GLU A 369 -8.04 -21.54 18.20
N TYR A 370 -7.03 -20.80 17.74
CA TYR A 370 -7.07 -19.36 17.66
C TYR A 370 -8.19 -18.87 16.72
N TRP A 371 -8.37 -19.55 15.58
CA TRP A 371 -9.42 -19.27 14.62
C TRP A 371 -10.79 -19.86 15.01
N ALA A 372 -10.81 -20.97 15.76
CA ALA A 372 -12.03 -21.57 16.27
C ALA A 372 -12.69 -20.72 17.38
N ALA A 373 -11.89 -20.01 18.19
CA ALA A 373 -12.39 -19.09 19.21
C ALA A 373 -13.11 -17.87 18.63
N GLY A 374 -12.88 -17.55 17.37
CA GLY A 374 -13.58 -16.47 16.62
C GLY A 374 -14.76 -16.94 15.76
N ARG A 375 -15.18 -18.21 15.84
CA ARG A 375 -16.34 -18.73 15.11
C ARG A 375 -17.63 -18.60 15.91
N PRO A 376 -18.53 -17.69 15.59
CA PRO A 376 -19.93 -17.87 15.96
C PRO A 376 -20.56 -18.87 14.98
N GLY A 377 -20.86 -20.10 15.47
CA GLY A 377 -21.76 -21.03 14.81
C GLY A 377 -21.26 -21.70 13.54
N GLY A 378 -20.47 -22.77 13.63
CA GLY A 378 -20.41 -23.91 12.69
C GLY A 378 -20.36 -23.66 11.18
N GLY A 379 -19.90 -22.51 10.69
CA GLY A 379 -19.87 -22.16 9.28
C GLY A 379 -18.86 -23.02 8.48
N ALA A 380 -19.10 -23.15 7.17
CA ALA A 380 -18.22 -23.85 6.23
C ALA A 380 -16.76 -23.35 6.34
N PRO A 381 -15.75 -24.21 6.09
CA PRO A 381 -14.35 -23.80 6.12
C PRO A 381 -14.15 -22.66 5.09
N TRP A 382 -13.66 -21.52 5.59
CA TRP A 382 -13.28 -20.42 4.72
C TRP A 382 -11.83 -20.61 4.25
N GLN A 383 -11.53 -20.12 3.06
CA GLN A 383 -10.20 -20.13 2.49
C GLN A 383 -9.69 -18.71 2.37
N ARG A 384 -8.47 -18.45 2.85
CA ARG A 384 -7.78 -17.17 2.72
C ARG A 384 -6.52 -17.36 1.88
N GLU A 385 -6.41 -16.61 0.79
CA GLU A 385 -5.18 -16.50 0.00
C GLU A 385 -4.49 -15.19 0.38
N VAL A 386 -3.22 -15.28 0.78
CA VAL A 386 -2.41 -14.12 1.16
C VAL A 386 -1.24 -14.00 0.20
N ILE A 387 -1.10 -12.84 -0.40
CA ILE A 387 -0.10 -12.53 -1.43
C ILE A 387 0.67 -11.31 -0.99
N PHE A 388 2.00 -11.39 -0.97
CA PHE A 388 2.89 -10.27 -0.75
C PHE A 388 3.71 -10.00 -1.99
N VAL A 389 3.59 -8.81 -2.54
CA VAL A 389 4.33 -8.32 -3.71
C VAL A 389 5.35 -7.29 -3.23
N LYS A 390 6.60 -7.69 -3.17
CA LYS A 390 7.73 -6.81 -2.84
C LYS A 390 8.39 -6.39 -4.14
N MET A 391 8.22 -5.12 -4.52
CA MET A 391 8.73 -4.54 -5.76
C MET A 391 10.05 -3.83 -5.52
N LEU A 392 10.95 -3.86 -6.49
CA LEU A 392 12.22 -3.11 -6.44
C LEU A 392 11.98 -1.61 -6.49
N GLU A 393 11.04 -1.18 -7.33
CA GLU A 393 10.72 0.22 -7.60
C GLU A 393 9.22 0.48 -7.43
N GLY A 394 8.86 1.74 -7.16
CA GLY A 394 7.47 2.17 -7.01
C GLY A 394 7.30 3.32 -6.04
N ASN A 395 8.27 3.55 -5.16
CA ASN A 395 8.23 4.47 -4.01
C ASN A 395 6.89 4.40 -3.25
N HIS A 396 6.62 5.36 -2.36
CA HIS A 396 5.41 5.35 -1.56
C HIS A 396 4.14 5.58 -2.40
N GLU A 397 4.19 6.50 -3.34
CA GLU A 397 3.02 7.00 -4.06
C GLU A 397 2.69 6.20 -5.33
N LEU A 398 3.71 5.63 -6.00
CA LEU A 398 3.55 5.07 -7.34
C LEU A 398 3.39 3.54 -7.36
N VAL A 399 3.28 2.89 -6.20
CA VAL A 399 3.06 1.43 -6.09
C VAL A 399 1.88 0.98 -6.96
N GLY A 400 0.71 1.63 -6.84
CA GLY A 400 -0.51 1.23 -7.54
C GLY A 400 -0.53 1.54 -9.04
N VAL A 401 0.40 2.36 -9.56
CA VAL A 401 0.50 2.65 -11.01
C VAL A 401 1.50 1.74 -11.72
N GLN A 402 2.22 0.88 -10.98
CA GLN A 402 3.12 -0.10 -11.57
C GLN A 402 2.33 -1.16 -12.35
N GLU A 403 2.57 -1.25 -13.65
CA GLU A 403 1.84 -2.20 -14.51
C GLU A 403 2.01 -3.66 -14.07
N GLY A 404 3.21 -4.03 -13.60
CA GLY A 404 3.48 -5.37 -13.09
C GLY A 404 2.62 -5.71 -11.87
N LEU A 405 2.39 -4.74 -10.96
CA LEU A 405 1.48 -4.94 -9.84
C LEU A 405 0.02 -5.06 -10.32
N GLN A 406 -0.38 -4.23 -11.27
CA GLN A 406 -1.73 -4.30 -11.84
C GLN A 406 -1.99 -5.65 -12.52
N ASP A 407 -1.00 -6.22 -13.21
CA ASP A 407 -1.09 -7.57 -13.77
C ASP A 407 -1.32 -8.64 -12.70
N ILE A 408 -0.57 -8.54 -11.59
CA ILE A 408 -0.73 -9.46 -10.46
C ILE A 408 -2.12 -9.31 -9.85
N ILE A 409 -2.56 -8.08 -9.56
CA ILE A 409 -3.92 -7.79 -9.05
C ILE A 409 -4.95 -8.34 -10.04
N GLY A 410 -4.82 -8.01 -11.32
CA GLY A 410 -5.77 -8.41 -12.35
C GLY A 410 -5.93 -9.93 -12.46
N ARG A 411 -4.84 -10.68 -12.41
CA ARG A 411 -4.86 -12.16 -12.44
C ARG A 411 -5.41 -12.74 -11.14
N LYS A 412 -4.93 -12.26 -9.99
CA LYS A 412 -5.31 -12.79 -8.67
C LYS A 412 -6.76 -12.50 -8.30
N PHE A 413 -7.29 -11.37 -8.75
CA PHE A 413 -8.70 -10.99 -8.49
C PHE A 413 -9.64 -11.24 -9.68
N GLY A 414 -9.15 -11.88 -10.77
CA GLY A 414 -9.96 -12.22 -11.92
C GLY A 414 -10.52 -11.01 -12.68
N LEU A 415 -9.75 -9.91 -12.76
CA LEU A 415 -10.12 -8.69 -13.48
C LEU A 415 -9.62 -8.70 -14.93
N LEU A 416 -8.47 -9.33 -15.18
CA LEU A 416 -7.94 -9.52 -16.53
C LEU A 416 -8.64 -10.72 -17.17
N GLN A 417 -9.04 -10.56 -18.42
CA GLN A 417 -9.49 -11.71 -19.22
C GLN A 417 -8.35 -12.75 -19.29
N GLN A 418 -8.70 -14.03 -19.27
CA GLN A 418 -7.70 -15.07 -19.47
C GLN A 418 -6.91 -14.76 -20.76
N PRO A 419 -5.58 -14.94 -20.76
CA PRO A 419 -4.81 -14.74 -21.98
C PRO A 419 -5.44 -15.56 -23.10
N LEU A 420 -5.55 -14.96 -24.28
CA LEU A 420 -5.71 -15.73 -25.51
C LEU A 420 -4.70 -16.89 -25.45
N ALA A 421 -5.06 -18.05 -26.04
CA ALA A 421 -4.21 -19.24 -26.04
C ALA A 421 -2.73 -18.85 -26.21
N PRO A 422 -1.80 -19.49 -25.50
CA PRO A 422 -0.39 -19.12 -25.56
C PRO A 422 0.04 -18.89 -26.99
N LEU A 423 0.64 -17.74 -27.27
CA LEU A 423 1.24 -17.52 -28.58
C LEU A 423 2.17 -18.68 -28.88
N PRO A 424 2.15 -19.23 -30.08
CA PRO A 424 3.10 -20.26 -30.48
C PRO A 424 4.52 -19.73 -30.21
N PRO A 425 5.45 -20.60 -29.78
CA PRO A 425 6.82 -20.18 -29.55
C PRO A 425 7.34 -19.48 -30.83
N PRO A 426 8.13 -18.41 -30.71
CA PRO A 426 8.70 -17.73 -31.86
C PRO A 426 9.42 -18.79 -32.73
N PRO A 427 9.32 -18.73 -34.07
CA PRO A 427 10.03 -19.66 -34.93
C PRO A 427 11.50 -19.66 -34.53
N MET A 428 12.03 -20.85 -34.26
CA MET A 428 13.45 -21.02 -33.97
C MET A 428 14.21 -20.38 -35.14
N SER A 429 15.02 -19.35 -34.85
CA SER A 429 15.93 -18.78 -35.85
C SER A 429 16.75 -19.94 -36.44
N ALA A 430 16.64 -20.12 -37.72
CA ALA A 430 17.50 -21.10 -38.42
C ALA A 430 18.96 -20.79 -38.04
N PRO A 431 19.79 -21.83 -37.79
CA PRO A 431 21.19 -21.59 -37.52
C PRO A 431 21.77 -20.78 -38.68
N ALA A 432 22.43 -19.68 -38.37
CA ALA A 432 23.08 -18.82 -39.35
C ALA A 432 23.96 -19.76 -40.23
N SER A 433 23.62 -19.88 -41.51
CA SER A 433 24.46 -20.58 -42.45
C SER A 433 25.82 -19.88 -42.47
N ALA A 434 26.87 -20.66 -42.25
CA ALA A 434 28.24 -20.14 -42.35
C ALA A 434 28.41 -19.47 -43.72
N ALA A 435 28.74 -18.19 -43.67
CA ALA A 435 29.09 -17.44 -44.89
C ALA A 435 30.39 -18.02 -45.45
N PRO A 436 30.50 -18.24 -46.80
CA PRO A 436 31.74 -18.64 -47.42
C PRO A 436 32.77 -17.51 -47.30
N GLU A 437 33.98 -17.86 -46.84
CA GLU A 437 35.15 -17.01 -46.94
C GLU A 437 35.37 -16.62 -48.42
N SER A 438 35.37 -15.35 -48.73
CA SER A 438 35.88 -14.85 -50.00
C SER A 438 37.01 -13.89 -49.74
N ASP A 439 38.12 -14.24 -50.35
CA ASP A 439 39.41 -13.60 -50.38
C ASP A 439 39.43 -12.26 -51.11
N VAL A 440 40.19 -11.34 -50.53
CA VAL A 440 41.07 -10.29 -51.10
C VAL A 440 40.50 -9.30 -52.15
N GLY A 441 40.73 -8.04 -51.87
CA GLY A 441 41.03 -7.03 -52.89
C GLY A 441 40.51 -5.63 -52.60
N GLY A 442 41.37 -4.83 -52.17
CA GLY A 442 41.68 -3.42 -52.15
C GLY A 442 40.73 -2.35 -52.67
N SER A 443 40.86 -1.20 -52.02
CA SER A 443 40.83 0.19 -52.43
C SER A 443 39.53 0.99 -52.25
N ASP A 444 39.77 2.03 -51.50
CA ASP A 444 39.24 3.42 -51.57
C ASP A 444 37.82 3.82 -51.16
N ALA A 445 37.86 4.56 -50.08
CA ALA A 445 37.26 5.86 -49.76
C ALA A 445 35.76 6.12 -50.05
N SER A 446 34.96 6.36 -49.02
CA SER A 446 34.37 7.66 -48.67
C SER A 446 33.16 7.50 -47.72
N GLU A 447 33.19 8.29 -46.70
CA GLU A 447 32.11 8.92 -45.94
C GLU A 447 30.74 8.22 -45.79
N ALA A 448 30.43 7.79 -44.58
CA ALA A 448 29.10 8.00 -43.96
C ALA A 448 29.10 7.66 -42.44
N GLY A 449 28.62 8.60 -41.68
CA GLY A 449 28.27 8.73 -40.30
C GLY A 449 28.29 7.50 -39.37
N GLY A 450 29.30 7.41 -38.52
CA GLY A 450 29.35 6.41 -37.48
C GLY A 450 28.56 6.80 -36.25
N TRP A 451 27.71 5.92 -35.79
CA TRP A 451 27.19 5.94 -34.43
C TRP A 451 28.24 5.36 -33.51
N SER A 452 28.70 6.17 -32.56
CA SER A 452 29.61 5.70 -31.48
C SER A 452 28.83 4.99 -30.41
N PRO A 453 29.34 3.88 -29.83
CA PRO A 453 28.72 3.22 -28.66
C PRO A 453 28.88 4.07 -27.40
N LEU A 454 27.85 4.02 -26.54
CA LEU A 454 27.83 4.68 -25.24
C LEU A 454 28.93 4.15 -24.31
N PRO A 455 29.54 5.00 -23.48
CA PRO A 455 30.63 4.62 -22.56
C PRO A 455 30.13 3.74 -21.43
N SER A 456 31.03 2.88 -20.94
CA SER A 456 30.82 1.92 -19.86
C SER A 456 30.59 2.59 -18.50
N ALA A 457 30.00 1.84 -17.58
CA ALA A 457 29.51 2.28 -16.27
C ALA A 457 30.54 2.79 -15.25
N SER A 458 31.82 2.94 -15.63
CA SER A 458 32.89 3.38 -14.72
C SER A 458 33.22 4.88 -14.74
N GLU A 459 32.52 5.69 -15.57
CA GLU A 459 32.79 7.13 -15.68
C GLU A 459 31.64 8.03 -15.24
N ARG A 460 30.77 7.61 -14.32
CA ARG A 460 29.76 8.47 -13.71
C ARG A 460 30.21 8.96 -12.35
N GLY A 461 31.17 9.87 -12.34
CA GLY A 461 31.44 10.79 -11.25
C GLY A 461 30.60 12.05 -11.42
N GLU A 462 29.97 12.44 -10.31
CA GLU A 462 29.50 13.79 -9.98
C GLU A 462 28.56 14.52 -10.94
N TRP A 463 27.23 14.39 -10.65
CA TRP A 463 26.28 15.46 -10.94
C TRP A 463 25.53 15.82 -9.64
N THR A 464 26.15 16.72 -8.86
CA THR A 464 25.45 17.55 -7.89
C THR A 464 25.23 18.94 -8.53
N GLY A 465 23.99 19.37 -8.58
CA GLY A 465 23.67 20.78 -8.82
C GLY A 465 22.86 21.04 -10.08
N ALA A 466 21.56 21.15 -9.91
CA ALA A 466 20.65 22.14 -10.51
C ALA A 466 19.22 21.61 -10.50
N MET A 467 18.52 21.79 -9.40
CA MET A 467 17.05 21.89 -9.40
C MET A 467 16.67 23.21 -8.76
N THR A 468 16.58 24.22 -9.58
CA THR A 468 15.79 25.43 -9.26
C THR A 468 15.21 25.96 -10.56
N LYS A 469 13.90 26.19 -10.53
CA LYS A 469 13.03 26.81 -11.54
C LYS A 469 12.46 25.86 -12.62
N VAL A 470 11.22 25.49 -12.44
CA VAL A 470 10.08 25.88 -13.29
C VAL A 470 8.81 25.74 -12.47
N ILE A 471 8.32 26.86 -11.93
CA ILE A 471 6.90 27.08 -11.59
C ILE A 471 6.50 28.20 -12.56
N ASP A 472 5.64 27.86 -13.48
CA ASP A 472 4.61 28.71 -14.07
C ASP A 472 3.48 27.78 -14.55
#